data_28c536ea3818dee36b3b8424506f8010
#
_entry.id   28c536ea3818dee36b3b8424506f8010
#
_cell.length_a   1.000
_cell.length_b   1.000
_cell.length_c   1.000
_cell.angle_alpha   90.00
_cell.angle_beta   90.00
_cell.angle_gamma   90.00
#
_symmetry.space_group_name_H-M   'P 1'
#
loop_
_entity.id
_entity.type
_entity.pdbx_description
1 polymer ?
#
loop_
_entity_poly.entity_id
_entity_poly.type
_entity_poly.pdbx_seq_one_letter_code
_entity_poly.pdbx_strand_id
1 'polypeptide(L)'
;MSENGFDRSTQDVGNILAMEHVNVCIPDQQLAQTFYAAGLGLTRDPYMMVGPENMWINVGQQQFHLPTREQPQVLRGTIGLVMPDLEALKQRLMTVMPRLDGTKFSCKADNGHVDVTCPWGNHFRIHAQGPQFGDMTLGLPYVEFLVPQGTASGIGQFYKEVMQAPYTLTQDMNVAVTKVKVGPAQCLIFRETSEDIPEYDGHHLAVYIANFSGPHAWLKKHDLVTQESSAYQYRFVDIVHPETGRKLFAIEHEVRSFTHPMLGREILNRNPSQNIGGYARGRDTFATVA
;
A
#
# COMPACT_ATOMS: atom_id res chain seq x y z
N MET A 1 -0.39 -6.67 33.72
CA MET A 1 -0.84 -5.27 33.51
C MET A 1 0.17 -4.37 34.22
N SER A 2 0.72 -3.36 33.57
CA SER A 2 1.64 -2.43 34.20
C SER A 2 0.88 -1.59 35.25
N GLU A 3 1.55 -1.13 36.30
CA GLU A 3 0.96 -0.30 37.37
C GLU A 3 0.23 0.97 36.87
N ASN A 4 0.42 1.36 35.61
CA ASN A 4 -0.19 2.54 34.98
C ASN A 4 -1.33 2.23 33.99
N GLY A 5 -1.82 0.99 33.90
CA GLY A 5 -2.96 0.63 33.05
C GLY A 5 -2.72 0.64 31.52
N PHE A 6 -1.49 0.86 31.06
CA PHE A 6 -1.15 0.86 29.63
C PHE A 6 -0.66 -0.52 29.17
N ASP A 7 -1.25 -1.04 28.10
CA ASP A 7 -0.71 -2.21 27.38
C ASP A 7 0.28 -1.77 26.32
N ARG A 8 1.57 -1.90 26.61
CA ARG A 8 2.65 -1.48 25.70
C ARG A 8 2.85 -2.41 24.52
N SER A 9 2.35 -3.66 24.56
CA SER A 9 2.44 -4.59 23.43
C SER A 9 1.67 -4.09 22.21
N THR A 10 0.68 -3.20 22.42
CA THR A 10 -0.04 -2.54 21.33
C THR A 10 0.85 -1.66 20.45
N GLN A 11 2.01 -1.25 20.97
CA GLN A 11 2.99 -0.42 20.26
C GLN A 11 4.03 -1.25 19.49
N ASP A 12 4.05 -2.58 19.67
CA ASP A 12 4.99 -3.43 18.95
C ASP A 12 4.64 -3.50 17.46
N VAL A 13 5.59 -3.16 16.60
CA VAL A 13 5.43 -3.21 15.13
C VAL A 13 6.15 -4.40 14.48
N GLY A 14 7.05 -5.06 15.20
CA GLY A 14 7.90 -6.13 14.66
C GLY A 14 9.04 -5.58 13.80
N ASN A 15 9.56 -6.42 12.89
CA ASN A 15 10.72 -6.06 12.07
C ASN A 15 10.36 -5.18 10.86
N ILE A 16 9.15 -5.29 10.31
CA ILE A 16 8.69 -4.41 9.23
C ILE A 16 8.15 -3.13 9.87
N LEU A 17 8.81 -2.01 9.59
CA LEU A 17 8.58 -0.74 10.26
C LEU A 17 7.67 0.20 9.49
N ALA A 18 7.64 0.07 8.17
CA ALA A 18 6.73 0.82 7.31
C ALA A 18 6.54 0.14 5.95
N MET A 19 5.32 0.14 5.46
CA MET A 19 5.01 -0.04 4.04
C MET A 19 5.08 1.33 3.39
N GLU A 20 6.08 1.53 2.50
CA GLU A 20 6.34 2.85 1.92
C GLU A 20 5.53 3.12 0.66
N HIS A 21 5.51 2.18 -0.30
CA HIS A 21 4.75 2.39 -1.52
C HIS A 21 4.14 1.11 -2.10
N VAL A 22 3.13 1.34 -2.92
CA VAL A 22 2.59 0.37 -3.86
C VAL A 22 3.02 0.78 -5.26
N ASN A 23 3.66 -0.13 -6.00
CA ASN A 23 4.03 0.06 -7.39
C ASN A 23 3.07 -0.67 -8.30
N VAL A 24 2.48 0.07 -9.25
CA VAL A 24 1.68 -0.48 -10.34
C VAL A 24 1.99 0.27 -11.63
N CYS A 25 2.39 -0.45 -12.66
CA CYS A 25 2.63 0.16 -13.97
C CYS A 25 1.32 0.62 -14.60
N ILE A 26 1.39 1.73 -15.32
CA ILE A 26 0.25 2.35 -16.00
C ILE A 26 0.61 2.70 -17.44
N PRO A 27 -0.31 2.61 -18.40
CA PRO A 27 0.01 2.94 -19.81
C PRO A 27 -0.07 4.44 -20.12
N ASP A 28 -0.79 5.24 -19.34
CA ASP A 28 -1.08 6.64 -19.63
C ASP A 28 -0.90 7.52 -18.39
N GLN A 29 0.14 8.35 -18.38
CA GLN A 29 0.46 9.27 -17.29
C GLN A 29 -0.56 10.41 -17.16
N GLN A 30 -1.16 10.87 -18.26
CA GLN A 30 -2.16 11.95 -18.22
C GLN A 30 -3.47 11.45 -17.60
N LEU A 31 -3.87 10.25 -17.96
CA LEU A 31 -5.03 9.58 -17.36
C LEU A 31 -4.79 9.29 -15.87
N ALA A 32 -3.57 8.87 -15.50
CA ALA A 32 -3.18 8.70 -14.11
C ALA A 32 -3.24 10.00 -13.31
N GLN A 33 -2.75 11.12 -13.86
CA GLN A 33 -2.91 12.43 -13.21
C GLN A 33 -4.37 12.79 -13.01
N THR A 34 -5.22 12.51 -14.00
CA THR A 34 -6.66 12.76 -13.89
C THR A 34 -7.26 11.97 -12.75
N PHE A 35 -6.89 10.69 -12.60
CA PHE A 35 -7.43 9.83 -11.53
C PHE A 35 -6.79 10.12 -10.17
N TYR A 36 -5.46 9.98 -10.05
CA TYR A 36 -4.79 10.06 -8.73
C TYR A 36 -4.71 11.49 -8.19
N ALA A 37 -4.35 12.47 -9.04
CA ALA A 37 -4.17 13.84 -8.56
C ALA A 37 -5.48 14.64 -8.56
N ALA A 38 -6.21 14.69 -9.67
CA ALA A 38 -7.44 15.47 -9.73
C ALA A 38 -8.63 14.74 -9.07
N GLY A 39 -8.80 13.46 -9.30
CA GLY A 39 -9.90 12.65 -8.77
C GLY A 39 -9.75 12.33 -7.29
N LEU A 40 -8.67 11.63 -6.92
CA LEU A 40 -8.41 11.29 -5.52
C LEU A 40 -7.94 12.51 -4.70
N GLY A 41 -7.41 13.57 -5.34
CA GLY A 41 -6.89 14.74 -4.64
C GLY A 41 -5.50 14.52 -4.03
N LEU A 42 -4.77 13.53 -4.53
CA LEU A 42 -3.42 13.23 -4.09
C LEU A 42 -2.38 14.15 -4.75
N THR A 43 -1.16 14.14 -4.28
CA THR A 43 -0.13 15.08 -4.75
C THR A 43 0.96 14.35 -5.53
N ARG A 44 1.20 14.76 -6.77
CA ARG A 44 2.41 14.33 -7.48
C ARG A 44 3.63 14.84 -6.73
N ASP A 45 4.56 13.92 -6.43
CA ASP A 45 5.78 14.25 -5.69
C ASP A 45 6.64 15.24 -6.51
N PRO A 46 6.98 16.41 -5.96
CA PRO A 46 7.76 17.40 -6.69
C PRO A 46 9.26 17.07 -6.75
N TYR A 47 9.75 16.15 -5.92
CA TYR A 47 11.16 15.78 -5.83
C TYR A 47 11.49 14.51 -6.61
N MET A 48 10.54 13.59 -6.73
CA MET A 48 10.71 12.32 -7.47
C MET A 48 10.29 12.48 -8.93
N MET A 49 10.94 13.44 -9.62
CA MET A 49 10.71 13.77 -11.01
C MET A 49 11.73 13.04 -11.90
N VAL A 50 11.67 11.71 -11.96
CA VAL A 50 12.58 10.85 -12.72
C VAL A 50 12.22 10.81 -14.22
N GLY A 51 11.60 11.85 -14.74
CA GLY A 51 11.14 11.98 -16.12
C GLY A 51 9.60 11.89 -16.24
N PRO A 52 9.05 12.14 -17.43
CA PRO A 52 7.62 12.13 -17.66
C PRO A 52 6.98 10.74 -17.56
N GLU A 53 7.79 9.69 -17.70
CA GLU A 53 7.35 8.30 -17.78
C GLU A 53 7.30 7.59 -16.42
N ASN A 54 7.61 8.29 -15.35
CA ASN A 54 7.67 7.70 -14.01
C ASN A 54 7.09 8.67 -12.98
N MET A 55 5.86 8.42 -12.57
CA MET A 55 5.18 9.29 -11.63
C MET A 55 5.18 8.70 -10.21
N TRP A 56 5.46 9.56 -9.24
CA TRP A 56 5.27 9.29 -7.82
C TRP A 56 4.14 10.15 -7.28
N ILE A 57 3.19 9.53 -6.60
CA ILE A 57 2.03 10.18 -6.00
C ILE A 57 2.08 10.00 -4.49
N ASN A 58 2.10 11.12 -3.78
CA ASN A 58 2.13 11.16 -2.32
C ASN A 58 0.74 10.90 -1.74
N VAL A 59 0.69 10.07 -0.72
CA VAL A 59 -0.50 9.76 0.07
C VAL A 59 -0.10 9.68 1.55
N GLY A 60 -0.09 10.83 2.22
CA GLY A 60 0.44 10.96 3.58
C GLY A 60 1.95 10.74 3.63
N GLN A 61 2.39 9.73 4.37
CA GLN A 61 3.79 9.31 4.47
C GLN A 61 4.13 8.13 3.53
N GLN A 62 3.19 7.73 2.69
CA GLN A 62 3.33 6.67 1.70
C GLN A 62 3.18 7.22 0.29
N GLN A 63 3.41 6.34 -0.70
CA GLN A 63 3.33 6.74 -2.10
C GLN A 63 2.73 5.66 -2.99
N PHE A 64 2.24 6.07 -4.16
CA PHE A 64 2.13 5.21 -5.33
C PHE A 64 3.31 5.49 -6.25
N HIS A 65 3.96 4.44 -6.72
CA HIS A 65 4.94 4.50 -7.80
C HIS A 65 4.29 3.98 -9.07
N LEU A 66 4.21 4.82 -10.10
CA LEU A 66 3.44 4.62 -11.32
C LEU A 66 4.33 4.72 -12.56
N PRO A 67 5.19 3.72 -12.84
CA PRO A 67 5.99 3.68 -14.06
C PRO A 67 5.11 3.46 -15.28
N THR A 68 5.47 4.07 -16.41
CA THR A 68 4.78 3.81 -17.68
C THR A 68 5.22 2.49 -18.29
N ARG A 69 4.26 1.64 -18.64
CA ARG A 69 4.43 0.41 -19.41
C ARG A 69 3.26 0.23 -20.35
N GLU A 70 3.45 -0.52 -21.42
CA GLU A 70 2.39 -0.78 -22.40
C GLU A 70 1.15 -1.43 -21.77
N GLN A 71 1.38 -2.42 -20.88
CA GLN A 71 0.31 -3.09 -20.16
C GLN A 71 0.22 -2.58 -18.72
N PRO A 72 -0.99 -2.25 -18.24
CA PRO A 72 -1.20 -1.89 -16.85
C PRO A 72 -1.05 -3.09 -15.93
N GLN A 73 -0.55 -2.85 -14.72
CA GLN A 73 -0.56 -3.82 -13.63
C GLN A 73 -1.82 -3.65 -12.78
N VAL A 74 -2.43 -4.79 -12.41
CA VAL A 74 -3.64 -4.82 -11.57
C VAL A 74 -3.37 -5.69 -10.35
N LEU A 75 -3.34 -5.07 -9.19
CA LEU A 75 -3.17 -5.75 -7.91
C LEU A 75 -4.34 -6.72 -7.67
N ARG A 76 -4.02 -7.94 -7.28
CA ARG A 76 -5.00 -9.01 -7.04
C ARG A 76 -5.66 -8.87 -5.67
N GLY A 77 -6.46 -7.81 -5.52
CA GLY A 77 -7.10 -7.48 -4.25
C GLY A 77 -7.52 -6.02 -4.17
N THR A 78 -7.38 -5.42 -2.99
CA THR A 78 -7.87 -4.06 -2.71
C THR A 78 -6.81 -3.24 -1.98
N ILE A 79 -6.63 -2.00 -2.40
CA ILE A 79 -5.76 -1.03 -1.74
C ILE A 79 -6.63 -0.17 -0.80
N GLY A 80 -6.35 -0.23 0.51
CA GLY A 80 -6.98 0.64 1.49
C GLY A 80 -6.36 2.03 1.48
N LEU A 81 -7.20 3.05 1.53
CA LEU A 81 -6.80 4.44 1.74
C LEU A 81 -7.54 5.04 2.93
N VAL A 82 -6.89 5.91 3.66
CA VAL A 82 -7.56 6.84 4.59
C VAL A 82 -7.48 8.24 3.99
N MET A 83 -8.61 8.95 4.00
CA MET A 83 -8.68 10.33 3.54
C MET A 83 -9.46 11.20 4.53
N PRO A 84 -9.06 12.48 4.68
CA PRO A 84 -9.65 13.35 5.70
C PRO A 84 -11.10 13.77 5.39
N ASP A 85 -11.49 13.82 4.11
CA ASP A 85 -12.79 14.33 3.67
C ASP A 85 -13.34 13.52 2.49
N LEU A 86 -14.25 12.59 2.79
CA LEU A 86 -14.90 11.73 1.79
C LEU A 86 -15.92 12.49 0.94
N GLU A 87 -16.52 13.58 1.44
CA GLU A 87 -17.47 14.36 0.64
C GLU A 87 -16.73 15.15 -0.44
N ALA A 88 -15.62 15.80 -0.09
CA ALA A 88 -14.76 16.45 -1.07
C ALA A 88 -14.17 15.44 -2.06
N LEU A 89 -13.82 14.23 -1.63
CA LEU A 89 -13.39 13.15 -2.53
C LEU A 89 -14.47 12.81 -3.55
N LYS A 90 -15.71 12.56 -3.11
CA LYS A 90 -16.83 12.24 -4.01
C LYS A 90 -17.06 13.34 -5.06
N GLN A 91 -17.04 14.61 -4.64
CA GLN A 91 -17.18 15.75 -5.54
C GLN A 91 -16.09 15.79 -6.60
N ARG A 92 -14.81 15.56 -6.21
CA ARG A 92 -13.70 15.49 -7.17
C ARG A 92 -13.85 14.33 -8.13
N LEU A 93 -14.20 13.14 -7.66
CA LEU A 93 -14.43 11.97 -8.51
C LEU A 93 -15.56 12.21 -9.53
N MET A 94 -16.66 12.82 -9.10
CA MET A 94 -17.73 13.22 -10.02
C MET A 94 -17.25 14.23 -11.06
N THR A 95 -16.41 15.17 -10.68
CA THR A 95 -15.86 16.19 -11.60
C THR A 95 -14.97 15.58 -12.69
N VAL A 96 -14.17 14.55 -12.34
CA VAL A 96 -13.28 13.92 -13.32
C VAL A 96 -13.93 12.76 -14.09
N MET A 97 -15.06 12.26 -13.63
CA MET A 97 -15.77 11.12 -14.22
C MET A 97 -15.94 11.22 -15.76
N PRO A 98 -16.35 12.36 -16.36
CA PRO A 98 -16.47 12.45 -17.81
C PRO A 98 -15.15 12.28 -18.57
N ARG A 99 -14.01 12.54 -17.91
CA ARG A 99 -12.66 12.36 -18.49
C ARG A 99 -12.14 10.93 -18.33
N LEU A 100 -12.82 10.12 -17.54
CA LEU A 100 -12.51 8.72 -17.28
C LEU A 100 -13.49 7.77 -18.00
N ASP A 101 -14.42 8.32 -18.76
CA ASP A 101 -15.38 7.55 -19.55
C ASP A 101 -14.69 6.61 -20.55
N GLY A 102 -15.26 5.44 -20.75
CA GLY A 102 -14.66 4.40 -21.60
C GLY A 102 -13.51 3.61 -20.95
N THR A 103 -13.13 3.92 -19.70
CA THR A 103 -12.16 3.14 -18.91
C THR A 103 -12.86 2.17 -17.94
N LYS A 104 -12.08 1.46 -17.10
CA LYS A 104 -12.65 0.63 -16.02
C LYS A 104 -13.05 1.44 -14.76
N PHE A 105 -12.96 2.77 -14.82
CA PHE A 105 -13.29 3.62 -13.68
C PHE A 105 -14.71 3.37 -13.18
N SER A 106 -14.84 3.21 -11.89
CA SER A 106 -16.12 3.18 -11.19
C SER A 106 -15.97 3.77 -9.78
N CYS A 107 -17.08 4.29 -9.25
CA CYS A 107 -17.11 4.84 -7.89
C CYS A 107 -18.45 4.52 -7.26
N LYS A 108 -18.43 3.91 -6.07
CA LYS A 108 -19.61 3.59 -5.28
C LYS A 108 -19.39 4.02 -3.83
N ALA A 109 -20.24 4.91 -3.35
CA ALA A 109 -20.28 5.25 -1.93
C ALA A 109 -21.10 4.20 -1.17
N ASP A 110 -20.56 3.77 -0.02
CA ASP A 110 -21.25 2.91 0.92
C ASP A 110 -21.13 3.50 2.34
N ASN A 111 -21.77 2.89 3.33
CA ASN A 111 -21.74 3.36 4.71
C ASN A 111 -20.29 3.40 5.26
N GLY A 112 -19.73 4.62 5.36
CA GLY A 112 -18.42 4.87 5.98
C GLY A 112 -17.20 4.71 5.08
N HIS A 113 -17.36 4.35 3.79
CA HIS A 113 -16.26 4.28 2.83
C HIS A 113 -16.73 4.56 1.39
N VAL A 114 -15.76 4.73 0.50
CA VAL A 114 -16.00 4.86 -0.95
C VAL A 114 -15.16 3.80 -1.66
N ASP A 115 -15.82 2.88 -2.36
CA ASP A 115 -15.14 1.93 -3.24
C ASP A 115 -14.93 2.57 -4.61
N VAL A 116 -13.70 2.53 -5.09
CA VAL A 116 -13.29 3.15 -6.36
C VAL A 116 -12.47 2.15 -7.16
N THR A 117 -12.75 2.03 -8.45
CA THR A 117 -11.88 1.30 -9.38
C THR A 117 -11.13 2.33 -10.23
N CYS A 118 -9.80 2.20 -10.34
CA CYS A 118 -9.02 3.08 -11.20
C CYS A 118 -9.27 2.79 -12.70
N PRO A 119 -8.81 3.65 -13.62
CA PRO A 119 -9.02 3.46 -15.05
C PRO A 119 -8.57 2.10 -15.62
N TRP A 120 -7.66 1.42 -14.96
CA TRP A 120 -7.09 0.14 -15.42
C TRP A 120 -7.56 -1.08 -14.62
N GLY A 121 -8.33 -0.88 -13.54
CA GLY A 121 -8.93 -1.98 -12.78
C GLY A 121 -8.39 -2.21 -11.37
N ASN A 122 -7.44 -1.40 -10.87
CA ASN A 122 -7.05 -1.49 -9.46
C ASN A 122 -8.20 -1.00 -8.57
N HIS A 123 -8.53 -1.79 -7.55
CA HIS A 123 -9.59 -1.49 -6.58
C HIS A 123 -9.05 -0.77 -5.37
N PHE A 124 -9.75 0.29 -4.97
CA PHE A 124 -9.48 1.09 -3.79
C PHE A 124 -10.69 1.07 -2.86
N ARG A 125 -10.44 0.89 -1.56
CA ARG A 125 -11.43 1.17 -0.52
C ARG A 125 -10.97 2.34 0.31
N ILE A 126 -11.70 3.44 0.22
CA ILE A 126 -11.29 4.73 0.80
C ILE A 126 -12.15 5.02 2.02
N HIS A 127 -11.51 5.10 3.16
CA HIS A 127 -12.12 5.28 4.47
C HIS A 127 -11.96 6.73 4.94
N ALA A 128 -12.93 7.17 5.74
CA ALA A 128 -12.71 8.31 6.62
C ALA A 128 -11.70 7.95 7.72
N GLN A 129 -11.08 8.97 8.30
CA GLN A 129 -10.27 8.81 9.50
C GLN A 129 -11.09 8.12 10.62
N GLY A 130 -10.46 7.25 11.37
CA GLY A 130 -11.10 6.54 12.47
C GLY A 130 -10.11 5.80 13.37
N PRO A 131 -10.54 5.41 14.59
CA PRO A 131 -9.66 4.77 15.58
C PRO A 131 -8.96 3.51 15.08
N GLN A 132 -9.55 2.78 14.14
CA GLN A 132 -8.96 1.57 13.55
C GLN A 132 -7.71 1.85 12.71
N PHE A 133 -7.47 3.10 12.33
CA PHE A 133 -6.31 3.55 11.55
C PHE A 133 -5.33 4.39 12.38
N GLY A 134 -5.48 4.40 13.74
CA GLY A 134 -4.68 5.22 14.63
C GLY A 134 -4.79 6.71 14.27
N ASP A 135 -3.65 7.40 14.22
CA ASP A 135 -3.58 8.83 13.91
C ASP A 135 -3.49 9.13 12.40
N MET A 136 -3.66 8.11 11.54
CA MET A 136 -3.58 8.28 10.09
C MET A 136 -4.74 9.12 9.58
N THR A 137 -4.43 10.31 9.06
CA THR A 137 -5.40 11.23 8.43
C THR A 137 -5.42 11.13 6.92
N LEU A 138 -4.27 10.80 6.33
CA LEU A 138 -4.07 10.51 4.92
C LEU A 138 -3.00 9.42 4.82
N GLY A 139 -3.28 8.32 4.14
CA GLY A 139 -2.29 7.25 4.02
C GLY A 139 -2.83 5.93 3.48
N LEU A 140 -1.93 4.94 3.46
CA LEU A 140 -2.16 3.55 3.06
C LEU A 140 -2.21 2.65 4.30
N PRO A 141 -3.38 2.41 4.91
CA PRO A 141 -3.49 1.58 6.10
C PRO A 141 -3.32 0.09 5.80
N TYR A 142 -3.68 -0.35 4.60
CA TYR A 142 -3.52 -1.75 4.22
C TYR A 142 -3.49 -1.97 2.71
N VAL A 143 -2.94 -3.13 2.34
CA VAL A 143 -3.18 -3.77 1.04
C VAL A 143 -3.74 -5.16 1.32
N GLU A 144 -4.91 -5.46 0.77
CA GLU A 144 -5.53 -6.79 0.84
C GLU A 144 -5.27 -7.54 -0.47
N PHE A 145 -4.80 -8.78 -0.36
CA PHE A 145 -4.62 -9.72 -1.46
C PHE A 145 -5.59 -10.87 -1.34
N LEU A 146 -6.17 -11.27 -2.47
CA LEU A 146 -6.86 -12.54 -2.61
C LEU A 146 -5.82 -13.64 -2.82
N VAL A 147 -5.90 -14.70 -2.02
CA VAL A 147 -4.94 -15.81 -2.05
C VAL A 147 -5.66 -17.16 -2.17
N PRO A 148 -5.00 -18.19 -2.71
CA PRO A 148 -5.61 -19.51 -2.83
C PRO A 148 -6.02 -20.08 -1.47
N GLN A 149 -7.09 -20.88 -1.46
CA GLN A 149 -7.55 -21.56 -0.25
C GLN A 149 -6.45 -22.43 0.38
N GLY A 150 -6.38 -22.45 1.71
CA GLY A 150 -5.41 -23.19 2.49
C GLY A 150 -4.01 -22.57 2.52
N THR A 151 -3.84 -21.31 2.08
CA THR A 151 -2.52 -20.65 2.07
C THR A 151 -2.34 -19.58 3.15
N ALA A 152 -3.42 -18.99 3.66
CA ALA A 152 -3.36 -17.86 4.59
C ALA A 152 -2.53 -18.15 5.86
N SER A 153 -2.67 -19.35 6.45
CA SER A 153 -1.88 -19.74 7.62
C SER A 153 -0.38 -19.79 7.33
N GLY A 154 0.01 -20.45 6.23
CA GLY A 154 1.42 -20.55 5.83
C GLY A 154 2.03 -19.20 5.45
N ILE A 155 1.24 -18.30 4.85
CA ILE A 155 1.66 -16.92 4.58
C ILE A 155 1.96 -16.19 5.89
N GLY A 156 1.08 -16.29 6.90
CA GLY A 156 1.33 -15.71 8.21
C GLY A 156 2.61 -16.26 8.86
N GLN A 157 2.85 -17.57 8.76
CA GLN A 157 4.08 -18.20 9.25
C GLN A 157 5.32 -17.66 8.53
N PHE A 158 5.29 -17.51 7.20
CA PHE A 158 6.39 -16.90 6.45
C PHE A 158 6.74 -15.51 6.97
N TYR A 159 5.76 -14.64 7.13
CA TYR A 159 6.04 -13.31 7.65
C TYR A 159 6.59 -13.32 9.08
N LYS A 160 6.08 -14.20 9.93
CA LYS A 160 6.58 -14.33 11.32
C LYS A 160 8.00 -14.86 11.38
N GLU A 161 8.29 -15.95 10.67
CA GLU A 161 9.55 -16.67 10.79
C GLU A 161 10.66 -16.05 9.94
N VAL A 162 10.34 -15.62 8.71
CA VAL A 162 11.30 -15.07 7.76
C VAL A 162 11.43 -13.56 7.92
N MET A 163 10.32 -12.85 7.82
CA MET A 163 10.31 -11.38 7.88
C MET A 163 10.27 -10.82 9.31
N GLN A 164 10.06 -11.67 10.33
CA GLN A 164 9.95 -11.30 11.74
C GLN A 164 8.85 -10.26 12.01
N ALA A 165 7.77 -10.33 11.24
CA ALA A 165 6.61 -9.48 11.37
C ALA A 165 5.46 -10.22 12.08
N PRO A 166 4.81 -9.62 13.09
CA PRO A 166 3.69 -10.25 13.77
C PRO A 166 2.47 -10.36 12.85
N TYR A 167 1.71 -11.42 13.03
CA TYR A 167 0.46 -11.62 12.29
C TYR A 167 -0.66 -12.14 13.19
N THR A 168 -1.88 -12.00 12.70
CA THR A 168 -3.07 -12.64 13.25
C THR A 168 -3.75 -13.46 12.16
N LEU A 169 -4.26 -14.64 12.53
CA LEU A 169 -5.08 -15.48 11.66
C LEU A 169 -6.51 -15.51 12.22
N THR A 170 -7.47 -15.16 11.41
CA THR A 170 -8.89 -15.11 11.78
C THR A 170 -9.74 -15.80 10.73
N GLN A 171 -11.00 -16.07 11.09
CA GLN A 171 -12.04 -16.49 10.15
C GLN A 171 -13.02 -15.33 9.96
N ASP A 172 -13.28 -14.97 8.71
CA ASP A 172 -14.28 -13.98 8.34
C ASP A 172 -15.26 -14.61 7.35
N MET A 173 -16.52 -14.77 7.77
CA MET A 173 -17.56 -15.51 7.01
C MET A 173 -17.09 -16.87 6.47
N ASN A 174 -16.39 -17.65 7.32
CA ASN A 174 -15.78 -18.95 7.01
C ASN A 174 -14.59 -18.90 6.01
N VAL A 175 -14.04 -17.74 5.75
CA VAL A 175 -12.84 -17.55 4.94
C VAL A 175 -11.65 -17.23 5.86
N ALA A 176 -10.54 -17.95 5.71
CA ALA A 176 -9.33 -17.67 6.46
C ALA A 176 -8.69 -16.36 6.00
N VAL A 177 -8.33 -15.51 6.97
CA VAL A 177 -7.72 -14.20 6.74
C VAL A 177 -6.50 -14.04 7.63
N THR A 178 -5.35 -13.86 7.02
CA THR A 178 -4.12 -13.46 7.71
C THR A 178 -3.93 -11.96 7.59
N LYS A 179 -3.68 -11.29 8.73
CA LYS A 179 -3.25 -9.89 8.78
C LYS A 179 -1.83 -9.81 9.32
N VAL A 180 -0.92 -9.29 8.55
CA VAL A 180 0.49 -9.07 8.90
C VAL A 180 0.70 -7.60 9.21
N LYS A 181 1.27 -7.29 10.37
CA LYS A 181 1.61 -5.90 10.73
C LYS A 181 2.87 -5.46 9.96
N VAL A 182 2.78 -4.35 9.24
CA VAL A 182 3.87 -3.84 8.39
C VAL A 182 4.17 -2.35 8.64
N GLY A 183 3.85 -1.89 9.84
CA GLY A 183 4.09 -0.52 10.30
C GLY A 183 3.06 -0.07 11.33
N PRO A 184 3.21 1.13 11.92
CA PRO A 184 2.17 1.75 12.73
C PRO A 184 0.88 1.92 11.92
N ALA A 185 -0.23 1.36 12.41
CA ALA A 185 -1.53 1.36 11.73
C ALA A 185 -1.52 0.82 10.28
N GLN A 186 -0.51 0.01 9.90
CA GLN A 186 -0.41 -0.58 8.57
C GLN A 186 -0.41 -2.11 8.62
N CYS A 187 -1.11 -2.75 7.69
CA CYS A 187 -1.07 -4.20 7.55
C CYS A 187 -1.16 -4.66 6.08
N LEU A 188 -0.62 -5.86 5.82
CA LEU A 188 -0.95 -6.66 4.65
C LEU A 188 -2.01 -7.66 5.06
N ILE A 189 -3.04 -7.81 4.24
CA ILE A 189 -4.16 -8.73 4.48
C ILE A 189 -4.13 -9.78 3.38
N PHE A 190 -4.17 -11.04 3.76
CA PHE A 190 -4.25 -12.16 2.83
C PHE A 190 -5.54 -12.92 3.11
N ARG A 191 -6.51 -12.74 2.21
CA ARG A 191 -7.85 -13.33 2.29
C ARG A 191 -7.93 -14.50 1.33
N GLU A 192 -8.26 -15.68 1.83
CA GLU A 192 -8.49 -16.83 0.98
C GLU A 192 -9.72 -16.65 0.09
N THR A 193 -9.65 -17.18 -1.11
CA THR A 193 -10.78 -17.20 -2.05
C THR A 193 -10.81 -18.51 -2.81
N SER A 194 -12.02 -18.93 -3.21
CA SER A 194 -12.25 -20.02 -4.16
C SER A 194 -12.36 -19.54 -5.60
N GLU A 195 -12.33 -18.22 -5.82
CA GLU A 195 -12.38 -17.65 -7.17
C GLU A 195 -11.01 -17.78 -7.86
N ASP A 196 -11.01 -17.77 -9.17
CA ASP A 196 -9.77 -17.74 -9.95
C ASP A 196 -9.02 -16.44 -9.70
N ILE A 197 -7.76 -16.57 -9.32
CA ILE A 197 -6.87 -15.43 -9.10
C ILE A 197 -6.05 -15.22 -10.37
N PRO A 198 -6.06 -14.03 -10.98
CA PRO A 198 -5.22 -13.71 -12.13
C PRO A 198 -3.74 -14.00 -11.88
N GLU A 199 -3.00 -14.30 -12.94
CA GLU A 199 -1.56 -14.45 -12.87
C GLU A 199 -0.89 -13.17 -12.33
N TYR A 200 0.26 -13.36 -11.68
CA TYR A 200 1.05 -12.25 -11.16
C TYR A 200 1.67 -11.46 -12.32
N ASP A 201 1.42 -10.16 -12.36
CA ASP A 201 1.82 -9.25 -13.44
C ASP A 201 3.02 -8.34 -13.11
N GLY A 202 3.66 -8.55 -11.94
CA GLY A 202 4.86 -7.83 -11.55
C GLY A 202 4.64 -6.57 -10.71
N HIS A 203 3.41 -6.29 -10.22
CA HIS A 203 3.20 -5.23 -9.23
C HIS A 203 3.96 -5.53 -7.93
N HIS A 204 4.37 -4.49 -7.17
CA HIS A 204 5.14 -4.72 -5.95
C HIS A 204 4.80 -3.75 -4.81
N LEU A 205 5.31 -4.11 -3.63
CA LEU A 205 5.28 -3.31 -2.41
C LEU A 205 6.71 -3.01 -1.98
N ALA A 206 6.95 -1.79 -1.48
CA ALA A 206 8.19 -1.46 -0.80
C ALA A 206 7.97 -1.40 0.71
N VAL A 207 8.88 -2.05 1.46
CA VAL A 207 8.84 -2.08 2.91
C VAL A 207 10.20 -1.75 3.50
N TYR A 208 10.22 -1.00 4.60
CA TYR A 208 11.40 -0.77 5.43
C TYR A 208 11.45 -1.76 6.58
N ILE A 209 12.60 -2.37 6.79
CA ILE A 209 12.80 -3.34 7.88
C ILE A 209 14.01 -2.99 8.75
N ALA A 210 13.96 -3.34 10.04
CA ALA A 210 15.04 -3.09 11.00
C ALA A 210 16.15 -4.13 10.88
N ASN A 211 15.83 -5.42 11.05
CA ASN A 211 16.76 -6.52 10.85
C ASN A 211 16.83 -6.85 9.35
N PHE A 212 17.72 -6.19 8.63
CA PHE A 212 17.80 -6.28 7.18
C PHE A 212 18.51 -7.55 6.69
N SER A 213 19.58 -7.96 7.38
CA SER A 213 20.40 -9.10 6.98
C SER A 213 19.79 -10.47 7.31
N GLY A 214 18.99 -10.57 8.37
CA GLY A 214 18.38 -11.84 8.79
C GLY A 214 17.44 -12.42 7.74
N PRO A 215 16.37 -11.70 7.33
CA PRO A 215 15.50 -12.11 6.24
C PRO A 215 16.24 -12.35 4.93
N HIS A 216 17.19 -11.47 4.56
CA HIS A 216 18.01 -11.64 3.37
C HIS A 216 18.77 -12.97 3.38
N ALA A 217 19.46 -13.31 4.48
CA ALA A 217 20.23 -14.55 4.59
C ALA A 217 19.33 -15.79 4.45
N TRP A 218 18.13 -15.76 5.02
CA TRP A 218 17.17 -16.85 4.89
C TRP A 218 16.68 -16.98 3.45
N LEU A 219 16.25 -15.89 2.82
CA LEU A 219 15.77 -15.87 1.44
C LEU A 219 16.86 -16.32 0.46
N LYS A 220 18.09 -15.87 0.64
CA LYS A 220 19.25 -16.26 -0.19
C LYS A 220 19.56 -17.74 -0.08
N LYS A 221 19.50 -18.31 1.13
CA LYS A 221 19.68 -19.75 1.37
C LYS A 221 18.63 -20.62 0.64
N HIS A 222 17.46 -20.04 0.36
CA HIS A 222 16.36 -20.74 -0.31
C HIS A 222 16.17 -20.32 -1.78
N ASP A 223 17.16 -19.62 -2.37
CA ASP A 223 17.16 -19.15 -3.76
C ASP A 223 15.93 -18.26 -4.12
N LEU A 224 15.44 -17.49 -3.15
CA LEU A 224 14.25 -16.64 -3.31
C LEU A 224 14.58 -15.17 -3.61
N VAL A 225 15.81 -14.72 -3.43
CA VAL A 225 16.23 -13.36 -3.77
C VAL A 225 16.25 -13.21 -5.28
N THR A 226 15.45 -12.27 -5.80
CA THR A 226 15.34 -12.03 -7.24
C THR A 226 16.22 -10.89 -7.74
N GLN A 227 16.55 -9.94 -6.86
CA GLN A 227 17.39 -8.79 -7.21
C GLN A 227 18.11 -8.26 -5.97
N GLU A 228 19.38 -7.86 -6.16
CA GLU A 228 20.22 -7.15 -5.20
C GLU A 228 20.71 -5.86 -5.88
N SER A 229 19.95 -4.76 -5.76
CA SER A 229 20.23 -3.50 -6.47
C SER A 229 21.28 -2.63 -5.77
N SER A 230 21.42 -2.78 -4.44
CA SER A 230 22.37 -2.03 -3.62
C SER A 230 22.59 -2.69 -2.27
N ALA A 231 23.54 -2.18 -1.48
CA ALA A 231 23.79 -2.69 -0.13
C ALA A 231 22.61 -2.47 0.85
N TYR A 232 21.66 -1.63 0.51
CA TYR A 232 20.51 -1.27 1.34
C TYR A 232 19.15 -1.66 0.74
N GLN A 233 19.14 -2.46 -0.36
CA GLN A 233 17.89 -2.90 -1.01
C GLN A 233 18.07 -4.25 -1.70
N TYR A 234 17.12 -5.15 -1.49
CA TYR A 234 16.96 -6.39 -2.25
C TYR A 234 15.49 -6.65 -2.56
N ARG A 235 15.22 -7.59 -3.46
CA ARG A 235 13.86 -8.00 -3.81
C ARG A 235 13.68 -9.50 -3.77
N PHE A 236 12.45 -9.93 -3.49
CA PHE A 236 11.98 -11.30 -3.64
C PHE A 236 10.51 -11.30 -4.05
N VAL A 237 10.05 -12.39 -4.67
CA VAL A 237 8.67 -12.50 -5.20
C VAL A 237 7.86 -13.56 -4.45
N ASP A 238 8.44 -14.73 -4.26
CA ASP A 238 7.70 -15.89 -3.79
C ASP A 238 7.57 -15.93 -2.26
N ILE A 239 6.35 -15.94 -1.78
CA ILE A 239 6.02 -16.32 -0.41
C ILE A 239 5.88 -17.83 -0.38
N VAL A 240 6.72 -18.49 0.42
CA VAL A 240 6.75 -19.96 0.54
C VAL A 240 6.40 -20.40 1.95
N HIS A 241 5.93 -21.62 2.11
CA HIS A 241 5.77 -22.21 3.44
C HIS A 241 7.16 -22.45 4.06
N PRO A 242 7.47 -21.91 5.25
CA PRO A 242 8.84 -21.92 5.78
C PRO A 242 9.45 -23.31 5.95
N GLU A 243 8.64 -24.31 6.34
CA GLU A 243 9.10 -25.67 6.60
C GLU A 243 9.19 -26.52 5.32
N THR A 244 8.27 -26.32 4.35
CA THR A 244 8.16 -27.23 3.20
C THR A 244 8.72 -26.63 1.92
N GLY A 245 8.97 -25.32 1.86
CA GLY A 245 9.38 -24.60 0.66
C GLY A 245 8.29 -24.48 -0.42
N ARG A 246 7.07 -24.99 -0.17
CA ARG A 246 5.96 -24.90 -1.11
C ARG A 246 5.57 -23.44 -1.33
N LYS A 247 5.53 -23.01 -2.59
CA LYS A 247 5.02 -21.68 -2.96
C LYS A 247 3.55 -21.52 -2.57
N LEU A 248 3.23 -20.43 -1.90
CA LEU A 248 1.89 -20.10 -1.41
C LEU A 248 1.26 -18.95 -2.20
N PHE A 249 2.07 -17.93 -2.49
CA PHE A 249 1.63 -16.74 -3.20
C PHE A 249 2.83 -16.03 -3.87
N ALA A 250 2.57 -15.18 -4.85
CA ALA A 250 3.58 -14.36 -5.50
C ALA A 250 3.22 -12.88 -5.35
N ILE A 251 4.10 -12.11 -4.75
CA ILE A 251 4.07 -10.65 -4.71
C ILE A 251 5.48 -10.13 -4.48
N GLU A 252 5.98 -9.29 -5.36
CA GLU A 252 7.32 -8.75 -5.19
C GLU A 252 7.37 -7.80 -4.00
N HIS A 253 8.36 -8.05 -3.15
CA HIS A 253 8.74 -7.19 -2.04
C HIS A 253 10.03 -6.48 -2.41
N GLU A 254 9.98 -5.16 -2.47
CA GLU A 254 11.16 -4.32 -2.45
C GLU A 254 11.51 -4.04 -0.98
N VAL A 255 12.51 -4.76 -0.48
CA VAL A 255 12.92 -4.69 0.92
C VAL A 255 14.04 -3.67 1.06
N ARG A 256 13.82 -2.67 1.91
CA ARG A 256 14.76 -1.57 2.15
C ARG A 256 15.23 -1.54 3.60
N SER A 257 16.51 -1.25 3.78
CA SER A 257 17.09 -1.04 5.11
C SER A 257 16.79 0.38 5.64
N PHE A 258 17.03 0.58 6.92
CA PHE A 258 16.94 1.89 7.57
C PHE A 258 18.03 2.90 7.12
N THR A 259 18.97 2.48 6.30
CA THR A 259 20.01 3.33 5.69
C THR A 259 19.71 3.67 4.22
N HIS A 260 18.54 3.26 3.71
CA HIS A 260 18.12 3.57 2.35
C HIS A 260 17.97 5.08 2.17
N PRO A 261 18.48 5.69 1.05
CA PRO A 261 18.47 7.15 0.86
C PRO A 261 17.08 7.80 0.85
N MET A 262 16.02 7.03 0.57
CA MET A 262 14.66 7.56 0.58
C MET A 262 14.01 7.55 1.97
N LEU A 263 14.62 6.89 2.97
CA LEU A 263 14.06 6.88 4.30
C LEU A 263 14.08 8.29 4.93
N GLY A 264 12.96 8.69 5.50
CA GLY A 264 12.86 9.97 6.20
C GLY A 264 12.95 11.21 5.31
N ARG A 265 12.89 11.05 3.98
CA ARG A 265 12.76 12.20 3.09
C ARG A 265 11.42 12.89 3.29
N GLU A 266 11.39 14.18 3.06
CA GLU A 266 10.15 14.95 3.11
C GLU A 266 9.18 14.51 2.01
N ILE A 267 7.91 14.28 2.38
CA ILE A 267 6.81 13.97 1.47
C ILE A 267 5.79 15.09 1.54
N LEU A 268 5.66 15.83 0.46
CA LEU A 268 4.75 16.98 0.38
C LEU A 268 3.34 16.51 -0.02
N ASN A 269 2.36 16.82 0.82
CA ASN A 269 0.93 16.63 0.52
C ASN A 269 0.23 17.99 0.46
N ARG A 270 -0.40 18.30 -0.67
CA ARG A 270 -1.16 19.55 -0.84
C ARG A 270 -2.60 19.37 -0.37
N ASN A 271 -3.16 20.43 0.16
CA ASN A 271 -4.60 20.48 0.38
C ASN A 271 -5.32 20.63 -0.96
N PRO A 272 -6.09 19.62 -1.44
CA PRO A 272 -6.75 19.68 -2.75
C PRO A 272 -7.88 20.71 -2.80
N SER A 273 -8.36 21.20 -1.64
CA SER A 273 -9.37 22.27 -1.57
C SER A 273 -8.76 23.68 -1.68
N GLN A 274 -7.44 23.80 -1.62
CA GLN A 274 -6.76 25.09 -1.76
C GLN A 274 -6.71 25.48 -3.23
N ASN A 275 -7.13 26.70 -3.54
CA ASN A 275 -7.06 27.28 -4.87
C ASN A 275 -6.50 28.71 -4.81
N ILE A 276 -6.08 29.23 -5.98
CA ILE A 276 -5.42 30.53 -6.04
C ILE A 276 -6.36 31.69 -5.70
N GLY A 277 -7.66 31.57 -6.01
CA GLY A 277 -8.66 32.59 -5.72
C GLY A 277 -9.07 32.67 -4.24
N GLY A 278 -8.91 31.58 -3.52
CA GLY A 278 -9.21 31.45 -2.09
C GLY A 278 -7.97 31.17 -1.25
N TYR A 279 -6.78 31.57 -1.71
CA TYR A 279 -5.52 31.30 -1.01
C TYR A 279 -5.51 31.87 0.42
N ALA A 280 -5.17 31.03 1.37
CA ALA A 280 -4.91 31.43 2.75
C ALA A 280 -3.57 30.81 3.20
N ARG A 281 -2.68 31.68 3.69
CA ARG A 281 -1.36 31.27 4.16
C ARG A 281 -1.45 30.14 5.20
N GLY A 282 -0.65 29.09 5.02
CA GLY A 282 -0.62 27.92 5.92
C GLY A 282 -1.72 26.89 5.67
N ARG A 283 -2.55 27.04 4.59
CA ARG A 283 -3.58 26.08 4.20
C ARG A 283 -3.32 25.41 2.86
N ASP A 284 -2.17 25.63 2.27
CA ASP A 284 -1.73 25.07 0.99
C ASP A 284 -1.09 23.69 1.10
N THR A 285 -0.74 23.28 2.32
CA THR A 285 -0.28 21.93 2.60
C THR A 285 -1.26 21.18 3.48
N PHE A 286 -1.36 19.89 3.28
CA PHE A 286 -2.04 18.99 4.18
C PHE A 286 -1.06 18.65 5.31
N ALA A 287 -1.16 19.36 6.43
CA ALA A 287 -0.41 19.00 7.62
C ALA A 287 -1.05 17.74 8.24
N THR A 288 -0.35 16.62 8.16
CA THR A 288 -0.61 15.54 9.10
C THR A 288 -0.32 16.12 10.48
N VAL A 289 -1.34 16.21 11.32
CA VAL A 289 -1.14 16.62 12.72
C VAL A 289 -0.20 15.60 13.36
N ALA A 290 0.94 16.05 13.83
CA ALA A 290 1.92 15.25 14.54
C ALA A 290 1.38 14.79 15.90
#